data_a46a1e4c09962cdd31e600820d885b09
#
_entry.id   a46a1e4c09962cdd31e600820d885b09
#
_cell.length_a   1.000
_cell.length_b   1.000
_cell.length_c   1.000
_cell.angle_alpha   90.00
_cell.angle_beta   90.00
_cell.angle_gamma   90.00
#
_symmetry.space_group_name_H-M   'P 1'
#
loop_
_entity.id
_entity.type
_entity.pdbx_description
1 polymer ?
#
loop_
_entity_poly.entity_id
_entity_poly.type
_entity_poly.pdbx_seq_one_letter_code
_entity_poly.pdbx_strand_id
1 'polypeptide(L)'
;MYTLDDIKKEDQEIASAITDEFERQNSHIELIASENWVSPAVMSAMGSILTNKYAEGYPGRRYYGGCECVDEVEELARERAKKLFGAEYVNVQPHSGAQANMAVQFAILKPGDTIMGMNLDHGGHLTHGSPVNFSGSYFHVVPYGVNDEGFIDYDKVEEIALECKPKMIIAGASAYARTIDFKRFREIADKVDAVLMVDMAHIAGLVAAGLHPSPIPYAHVTTTTTHKTLRGPRGGMILCSQEMQDKYNFNKAIFPGIQGGPLMHVIAAKAVCFKEALQPEFKEYQKQIVKNAQALCNGLQSRGIKIVSDGTDNHLMLVDLTSFGLTGKSIEKLLDAAHITANKNTIPNDPQKPFVTSGIRLGTPAATSRGLKEDDFDKVAEAIAMIIKEGESAVEPAKAIIKTLTDKYPLAF
;
A
#
# COMPACT_ATOMS: atom_id res chain seq x y z
N MET A 1 30.15 7.44 -2.01
CA MET A 1 28.74 7.15 -1.67
C MET A 1 28.64 7.29 -0.16
N TYR A 2 27.63 7.96 0.38
CA TYR A 2 27.44 8.11 1.82
C TYR A 2 27.12 6.77 2.45
N THR A 3 27.67 6.50 3.63
CA THR A 3 27.61 5.18 4.29
C THR A 3 27.16 5.32 5.74
N LEU A 4 26.85 4.21 6.39
CA LEU A 4 26.57 4.19 7.82
C LEU A 4 27.76 4.72 8.65
N ASP A 5 29.01 4.57 8.16
CA ASP A 5 30.19 5.09 8.84
C ASP A 5 30.27 6.62 8.86
N ASP A 6 29.66 7.28 7.87
CA ASP A 6 29.53 8.75 7.90
C ASP A 6 28.58 9.19 9.02
N ILE A 7 27.48 8.44 9.23
CA ILE A 7 26.56 8.70 10.34
C ILE A 7 27.24 8.40 11.70
N LYS A 8 27.97 7.29 11.82
CA LYS A 8 28.67 6.92 13.06
C LYS A 8 29.66 7.99 13.56
N LYS A 9 30.28 8.72 12.64
CA LYS A 9 31.22 9.79 12.99
C LYS A 9 30.52 11.00 13.63
N GLU A 10 29.28 11.28 13.22
CA GLU A 10 28.54 12.47 13.63
C GLU A 10 27.51 12.14 14.72
N ASP A 11 26.84 10.98 14.63
CA ASP A 11 25.75 10.57 15.51
C ASP A 11 25.76 9.05 15.72
N GLN A 12 26.40 8.62 16.78
CA GLN A 12 26.50 7.21 17.15
C GLN A 12 25.15 6.62 17.58
N GLU A 13 24.26 7.42 18.17
CA GLU A 13 22.93 6.96 18.66
C GLU A 13 22.03 6.60 17.47
N ILE A 14 21.98 7.46 16.45
CA ILE A 14 21.24 7.19 15.20
C ILE A 14 21.85 6.01 14.43
N ALA A 15 23.17 5.93 14.36
CA ALA A 15 23.84 4.81 13.69
C ALA A 15 23.55 3.47 14.39
N SER A 16 23.50 3.46 15.74
CA SER A 16 23.10 2.28 16.52
C SER A 16 21.67 1.89 16.22
N ALA A 17 20.72 2.82 16.29
CA ALA A 17 19.30 2.55 16.00
C ALA A 17 19.06 2.00 14.57
N ILE A 18 19.81 2.49 13.57
CA ILE A 18 19.75 1.95 12.20
C ILE A 18 20.30 0.51 12.17
N THR A 19 21.38 0.24 12.89
CA THR A 19 21.96 -1.11 12.98
C THR A 19 20.98 -2.08 13.66
N ASP A 20 20.37 -1.67 14.77
CA ASP A 20 19.40 -2.47 15.53
C ASP A 20 18.17 -2.79 14.66
N GLU A 21 17.68 -1.80 13.89
CA GLU A 21 16.56 -2.02 12.95
C GLU A 21 16.97 -2.99 11.81
N PHE A 22 18.19 -2.90 11.30
CA PHE A 22 18.68 -3.86 10.31
C PHE A 22 18.70 -5.28 10.88
N GLU A 23 19.19 -5.46 12.11
CA GLU A 23 19.22 -6.76 12.80
C GLU A 23 17.80 -7.30 13.04
N ARG A 24 16.86 -6.42 13.45
CA ARG A 24 15.45 -6.76 13.58
C ARG A 24 14.89 -7.25 12.24
N GLN A 25 15.04 -6.48 11.17
CA GLN A 25 14.55 -6.84 9.84
C GLN A 25 15.16 -8.15 9.35
N ASN A 26 16.44 -8.38 9.60
CA ASN A 26 17.12 -9.58 9.15
C ASN A 26 16.69 -10.83 9.94
N SER A 27 16.36 -10.69 11.22
CA SER A 27 15.92 -11.79 12.09
C SER A 27 14.42 -12.10 12.03
N HIS A 28 13.59 -11.24 11.43
CA HIS A 28 12.12 -11.39 11.38
C HIS A 28 11.65 -11.74 9.97
N ILE A 29 10.50 -12.43 9.87
CA ILE A 29 9.73 -12.52 8.63
C ILE A 29 8.68 -11.41 8.62
N GLU A 30 8.79 -10.51 7.67
CA GLU A 30 7.91 -9.36 7.50
C GLU A 30 6.64 -9.75 6.74
N LEU A 31 5.48 -9.66 7.39
CA LEU A 31 4.17 -9.95 6.83
C LEU A 31 3.21 -8.76 6.88
N ILE A 32 3.70 -7.55 7.21
CA ILE A 32 2.89 -6.34 7.04
C ILE A 32 2.68 -6.10 5.55
N ALA A 33 1.43 -6.18 5.09
CA ALA A 33 1.06 -6.17 3.68
C ALA A 33 1.46 -4.89 2.92
N SER A 34 1.74 -3.81 3.65
CA SER A 34 2.15 -2.49 3.12
C SER A 34 3.66 -2.24 3.16
N GLU A 35 4.46 -3.23 3.58
CA GLU A 35 5.92 -3.14 3.62
C GLU A 35 6.57 -3.95 2.51
N ASN A 36 7.78 -3.53 2.13
CA ASN A 36 8.59 -4.21 1.12
C ASN A 36 10.06 -3.82 1.23
N TRP A 37 10.94 -4.64 0.64
CA TRP A 37 12.38 -4.40 0.56
C TRP A 37 12.71 -3.77 -0.79
N VAL A 38 13.15 -2.52 -0.78
CA VAL A 38 13.59 -1.81 -2.01
C VAL A 38 14.96 -2.31 -2.48
N SER A 39 15.26 -2.11 -3.76
CA SER A 39 16.57 -2.45 -4.30
C SER A 39 17.68 -1.52 -3.78
N PRO A 40 18.95 -1.97 -3.80
CA PRO A 40 20.08 -1.08 -3.51
C PRO A 40 20.13 0.17 -4.39
N ALA A 41 19.66 0.08 -5.63
CA ALA A 41 19.61 1.22 -6.55
C ALA A 41 18.58 2.27 -6.10
N VAL A 42 17.40 1.84 -5.62
CA VAL A 42 16.40 2.73 -5.03
C VAL A 42 16.95 3.40 -3.77
N MET A 43 17.62 2.65 -2.87
CA MET A 43 18.26 3.21 -1.67
C MET A 43 19.35 4.22 -2.01
N SER A 44 20.18 3.93 -3.00
CA SER A 44 21.25 4.85 -3.45
C SER A 44 20.67 6.14 -4.01
N ALA A 45 19.56 6.09 -4.72
CA ALA A 45 18.89 7.29 -5.21
C ALA A 45 18.30 8.12 -4.06
N MET A 46 17.73 7.47 -3.03
CA MET A 46 17.24 8.14 -1.81
C MET A 46 18.35 8.87 -1.05
N GLY A 47 19.54 8.30 -0.96
CA GLY A 47 20.71 8.90 -0.30
C GLY A 47 21.55 9.80 -1.22
N SER A 48 21.03 10.29 -2.34
CA SER A 48 21.79 11.08 -3.31
C SER A 48 21.81 12.57 -2.97
N ILE A 49 22.73 13.30 -3.62
CA ILE A 49 22.87 14.76 -3.50
C ILE A 49 21.62 15.54 -3.95
N LEU A 50 20.66 14.88 -4.59
CA LEU A 50 19.41 15.52 -5.02
C LEU A 50 18.56 16.01 -3.84
N THR A 51 18.83 15.54 -2.61
CA THR A 51 18.25 16.07 -1.38
C THR A 51 18.58 17.56 -1.17
N ASN A 52 19.67 18.07 -1.74
CA ASN A 52 20.12 19.45 -1.59
C ASN A 52 19.36 20.43 -2.51
N LYS A 53 18.63 19.92 -3.53
CA LYS A 53 18.07 20.76 -4.59
C LYS A 53 16.64 21.18 -4.32
N TYR A 54 16.40 22.49 -4.24
CA TYR A 54 15.07 23.08 -4.17
C TYR A 54 14.50 23.29 -5.58
N ALA A 55 13.32 22.74 -5.87
CA ALA A 55 12.77 22.67 -7.23
C ALA A 55 11.24 22.92 -7.30
N GLU A 56 10.74 23.94 -6.58
CA GLU A 56 9.32 24.33 -6.66
C GLU A 56 8.88 24.60 -8.09
N GLY A 57 7.67 24.21 -8.42
CA GLY A 57 7.12 24.20 -9.76
C GLY A 57 7.24 22.84 -10.43
N TYR A 58 7.32 22.83 -11.75
CA TYR A 58 7.33 21.61 -12.57
C TYR A 58 8.43 21.71 -13.64
N PRO A 59 8.84 20.61 -14.27
CA PRO A 59 9.86 20.66 -15.33
C PRO A 59 9.60 21.74 -16.37
N GLY A 60 10.64 22.54 -16.68
CA GLY A 60 10.56 23.67 -17.58
C GLY A 60 9.84 24.91 -17.03
N ARG A 61 9.26 24.85 -15.82
CA ARG A 61 8.53 25.94 -15.15
C ARG A 61 8.83 25.98 -13.66
N ARG A 62 10.11 26.02 -13.32
CA ARG A 62 10.57 26.11 -11.92
C ARG A 62 10.64 27.56 -11.45
N TYR A 63 10.49 27.72 -10.14
CA TYR A 63 10.65 29.03 -9.49
C TYR A 63 12.12 29.34 -9.18
N TYR A 64 13.03 28.37 -9.32
CA TYR A 64 14.45 28.46 -8.98
C TYR A 64 15.32 28.06 -10.16
N GLY A 65 16.53 28.66 -10.24
CA GLY A 65 17.54 28.27 -11.22
C GLY A 65 18.24 26.95 -10.88
N GLY A 66 19.01 26.42 -11.82
CA GLY A 66 19.81 25.22 -11.64
C GLY A 66 18.98 23.94 -11.56
N CYS A 67 17.86 23.88 -12.28
CA CYS A 67 16.92 22.75 -12.23
C CYS A 67 17.04 21.80 -13.43
N GLU A 68 17.99 22.01 -14.32
CA GLU A 68 18.12 21.27 -15.57
C GLU A 68 18.20 19.75 -15.33
N CYS A 69 19.03 19.32 -14.38
CA CYS A 69 19.21 17.91 -14.04
C CYS A 69 17.99 17.33 -13.31
N VAL A 70 17.34 18.09 -12.41
CA VAL A 70 16.16 17.59 -11.70
C VAL A 70 14.91 17.60 -12.59
N ASP A 71 14.85 18.44 -13.61
CA ASP A 71 13.82 18.38 -14.64
C ASP A 71 13.91 17.07 -15.42
N GLU A 72 15.10 16.64 -15.80
CA GLU A 72 15.33 15.34 -16.44
C GLU A 72 14.91 14.18 -15.53
N VAL A 73 15.27 14.24 -14.25
CA VAL A 73 14.87 13.22 -13.25
C VAL A 73 13.37 13.11 -13.12
N GLU A 74 12.66 14.24 -13.00
CA GLU A 74 11.20 14.22 -12.85
C GLU A 74 10.50 13.77 -14.13
N GLU A 75 10.97 14.19 -15.31
CA GLU A 75 10.43 13.73 -16.59
C GLU A 75 10.65 12.21 -16.78
N LEU A 76 11.82 11.68 -16.44
CA LEU A 76 12.05 10.22 -16.47
C LEU A 76 11.09 9.47 -15.56
N ALA A 77 10.81 9.98 -14.36
CA ALA A 77 9.84 9.37 -13.46
C ALA A 77 8.42 9.39 -14.05
N ARG A 78 8.00 10.52 -14.60
CA ARG A 78 6.67 10.70 -15.23
C ARG A 78 6.49 9.78 -16.43
N GLU A 79 7.43 9.77 -17.36
CA GLU A 79 7.34 8.96 -18.59
C GLU A 79 7.38 7.45 -18.29
N ARG A 80 8.20 7.02 -17.33
CA ARG A 80 8.23 5.63 -16.89
C ARG A 80 6.92 5.21 -16.24
N ALA A 81 6.33 6.07 -15.40
CA ALA A 81 5.03 5.80 -14.78
C ALA A 81 3.89 5.76 -15.82
N LYS A 82 3.86 6.69 -16.79
CA LYS A 82 2.91 6.64 -17.91
C LYS A 82 3.00 5.32 -18.66
N LYS A 83 4.22 4.90 -19.01
CA LYS A 83 4.45 3.64 -19.72
C LYS A 83 4.03 2.42 -18.89
N LEU A 84 4.32 2.45 -17.58
CA LEU A 84 4.05 1.33 -16.67
C LEU A 84 2.55 1.08 -16.48
N PHE A 85 1.77 2.14 -16.36
CA PHE A 85 0.34 2.06 -16.04
C PHE A 85 -0.59 2.35 -17.24
N GLY A 86 -0.06 2.84 -18.34
CA GLY A 86 -0.86 3.26 -19.50
C GLY A 86 -1.66 4.53 -19.28
N ALA A 87 -1.18 5.44 -18.43
CA ALA A 87 -1.83 6.71 -18.14
C ALA A 87 -1.32 7.82 -19.07
N GLU A 88 -2.19 8.74 -19.45
CA GLU A 88 -1.82 9.88 -20.28
C GLU A 88 -1.08 10.96 -19.48
N TYR A 89 -1.50 11.15 -18.24
CA TYR A 89 -0.94 12.15 -17.34
C TYR A 89 -0.54 11.56 -15.99
N VAL A 90 0.63 12.01 -15.48
CA VAL A 90 1.17 11.57 -14.18
C VAL A 90 1.78 12.75 -13.44
N ASN A 91 1.48 12.87 -12.14
CA ASN A 91 2.18 13.72 -11.20
C ASN A 91 2.91 12.84 -10.16
N VAL A 92 4.24 12.95 -10.10
CA VAL A 92 5.10 12.16 -9.20
C VAL A 92 5.55 12.91 -7.95
N GLN A 93 5.10 14.16 -7.76
CA GLN A 93 5.51 15.00 -6.63
C GLN A 93 4.83 14.70 -5.29
N PRO A 94 3.65 14.03 -5.17
CA PRO A 94 3.08 13.74 -3.86
C PRO A 94 4.10 13.05 -2.94
N HIS A 95 4.30 13.61 -1.73
CA HIS A 95 5.23 13.06 -0.72
C HIS A 95 4.73 11.74 -0.13
N SER A 96 3.41 11.52 -0.15
CA SER A 96 2.76 10.29 0.33
C SER A 96 1.47 10.01 -0.44
N GLY A 97 0.93 8.78 -0.30
CA GLY A 97 -0.41 8.46 -0.80
C GLY A 97 -1.50 9.32 -0.17
N ALA A 98 -1.39 9.63 1.12
CA ALA A 98 -2.34 10.51 1.81
C ALA A 98 -2.38 11.91 1.19
N GLN A 99 -1.22 12.47 0.81
CA GLN A 99 -1.16 13.77 0.14
C GLN A 99 -1.65 13.71 -1.31
N ALA A 100 -1.41 12.60 -2.02
CA ALA A 100 -2.00 12.39 -3.34
C ALA A 100 -3.54 12.39 -3.26
N ASN A 101 -4.11 11.65 -2.28
CA ASN A 101 -5.55 11.61 -2.05
C ASN A 101 -6.11 12.97 -1.64
N MET A 102 -5.42 13.69 -0.75
CA MET A 102 -5.81 15.02 -0.32
C MET A 102 -5.84 16.03 -1.49
N ALA A 103 -4.80 16.02 -2.34
CA ALA A 103 -4.74 16.89 -3.50
C ALA A 103 -5.89 16.63 -4.47
N VAL A 104 -6.19 15.36 -4.76
CA VAL A 104 -7.31 14.98 -5.64
C VAL A 104 -8.64 15.40 -5.05
N GLN A 105 -8.87 15.13 -3.76
CA GLN A 105 -10.12 15.51 -3.10
C GLN A 105 -10.31 17.03 -3.08
N PHE A 106 -9.30 17.81 -2.74
CA PHE A 106 -9.38 19.29 -2.74
C PHE A 106 -9.45 19.92 -4.12
N ALA A 107 -8.92 19.26 -5.16
CA ALA A 107 -9.07 19.73 -6.53
C ALA A 107 -10.52 19.61 -7.05
N ILE A 108 -11.26 18.61 -6.57
CA ILE A 108 -12.57 18.23 -7.11
C ILE A 108 -13.72 18.68 -6.20
N LEU A 109 -13.51 18.63 -4.89
CA LEU A 109 -14.56 18.77 -3.87
C LEU A 109 -14.46 20.12 -3.13
N LYS A 110 -15.58 20.53 -2.54
CA LYS A 110 -15.67 21.61 -1.57
C LYS A 110 -15.99 21.06 -0.18
N PRO A 111 -15.61 21.75 0.90
CA PRO A 111 -16.01 21.36 2.25
C PRO A 111 -17.52 21.12 2.34
N GLY A 112 -17.92 20.00 2.93
CA GLY A 112 -19.32 19.57 3.06
C GLY A 112 -19.87 18.75 1.88
N ASP A 113 -19.15 18.63 0.76
CA ASP A 113 -19.56 17.74 -0.32
C ASP A 113 -19.60 16.27 0.16
N THR A 114 -20.54 15.48 -0.37
CA THR A 114 -20.68 14.08 -0.02
C THR A 114 -19.68 13.22 -0.79
N ILE A 115 -18.98 12.34 -0.06
CA ILE A 115 -18.09 11.33 -0.63
C ILE A 115 -18.54 9.94 -0.16
N MET A 116 -18.31 8.93 -1.01
CA MET A 116 -18.43 7.52 -0.64
C MET A 116 -17.03 6.88 -0.65
N GLY A 117 -16.71 6.12 0.40
CA GLY A 117 -15.50 5.31 0.49
C GLY A 117 -15.77 4.02 1.23
N MET A 118 -14.86 3.04 1.11
CA MET A 118 -15.00 1.80 1.87
C MET A 118 -14.88 2.08 3.37
N ASN A 119 -15.78 1.51 4.16
CA ASN A 119 -15.75 1.58 5.63
C ASN A 119 -14.37 1.11 6.14
N LEU A 120 -13.82 1.86 7.10
CA LEU A 120 -12.53 1.56 7.71
C LEU A 120 -12.50 0.14 8.32
N ASP A 121 -13.60 -0.26 9.00
CA ASP A 121 -13.73 -1.57 9.62
C ASP A 121 -13.85 -2.72 8.60
N HIS A 122 -14.18 -2.41 7.35
CA HIS A 122 -14.27 -3.35 6.24
C HIS A 122 -13.02 -3.31 5.31
N GLY A 123 -11.96 -2.63 5.73
CA GLY A 123 -10.69 -2.59 5.00
C GLY A 123 -10.41 -1.29 4.25
N GLY A 124 -11.21 -0.23 4.44
CA GLY A 124 -10.95 1.09 3.88
C GLY A 124 -9.65 1.72 4.37
N HIS A 125 -9.21 2.79 3.70
CA HIS A 125 -8.05 3.58 4.15
C HIS A 125 -8.53 4.82 4.92
N LEU A 126 -7.68 5.34 5.83
CA LEU A 126 -7.99 6.55 6.62
C LEU A 126 -8.42 7.74 5.74
N THR A 127 -7.76 7.94 4.60
CA THR A 127 -8.05 9.05 3.67
C THR A 127 -9.30 8.85 2.80
N HIS A 128 -10.05 7.75 3.01
CA HIS A 128 -11.31 7.49 2.32
C HIS A 128 -12.55 7.90 3.13
N GLY A 129 -12.36 8.74 4.16
CA GLY A 129 -13.47 9.29 4.93
C GLY A 129 -13.44 8.97 6.42
N SER A 130 -12.31 8.53 6.97
CA SER A 130 -12.21 8.30 8.42
C SER A 130 -12.43 9.59 9.20
N PRO A 131 -13.24 9.60 10.30
CA PRO A 131 -13.53 10.79 11.09
C PRO A 131 -12.29 11.45 11.71
N VAL A 132 -11.22 10.69 11.92
CA VAL A 132 -9.95 11.21 12.48
C VAL A 132 -8.99 11.72 11.41
N ASN A 133 -9.39 11.68 10.14
CA ASN A 133 -8.61 12.13 8.99
C ASN A 133 -9.22 13.38 8.37
N PHE A 134 -8.41 14.16 7.60
CA PHE A 134 -8.90 15.34 6.89
C PHE A 134 -10.16 15.02 6.06
N SER A 135 -10.21 13.86 5.41
CA SER A 135 -11.33 13.45 4.55
C SER A 135 -12.66 13.36 5.31
N GLY A 136 -12.66 12.83 6.53
CA GLY A 136 -13.85 12.80 7.39
C GLY A 136 -14.15 14.12 8.10
N SER A 137 -13.15 15.01 8.22
CA SER A 137 -13.32 16.34 8.84
C SER A 137 -13.88 17.39 7.87
N TYR A 138 -13.56 17.28 6.58
CA TYR A 138 -13.95 18.27 5.56
C TYR A 138 -15.19 17.88 4.75
N PHE A 139 -15.46 16.55 4.61
CA PHE A 139 -16.51 16.05 3.72
C PHE A 139 -17.59 15.30 4.49
N HIS A 140 -18.81 15.26 3.93
CA HIS A 140 -19.86 14.38 4.41
C HIS A 140 -19.61 12.96 3.89
N VAL A 141 -19.35 12.03 4.77
CA VAL A 141 -18.93 10.66 4.41
C VAL A 141 -20.09 9.68 4.54
N VAL A 142 -20.40 8.96 3.47
CA VAL A 142 -21.32 7.84 3.44
C VAL A 142 -20.51 6.58 3.07
N PRO A 143 -20.26 5.67 4.01
CA PRO A 143 -19.44 4.49 3.74
C PRO A 143 -20.22 3.40 2.99
N TYR A 144 -19.51 2.65 2.14
CA TYR A 144 -19.95 1.33 1.69
C TYR A 144 -19.09 0.24 2.33
N GLY A 145 -19.54 -1.01 2.26
CA GLY A 145 -18.85 -2.11 2.91
C GLY A 145 -18.80 -3.39 2.09
N VAL A 146 -18.54 -4.46 2.79
CA VAL A 146 -18.60 -5.83 2.25
C VAL A 146 -19.81 -6.56 2.85
N ASN A 147 -20.24 -7.62 2.17
CA ASN A 147 -21.28 -8.53 2.67
C ASN A 147 -20.75 -9.46 3.79
N ASP A 148 -21.58 -10.32 4.32
CA ASP A 148 -21.23 -11.24 5.42
C ASP A 148 -20.14 -12.26 5.03
N GLU A 149 -19.97 -12.55 3.74
CA GLU A 149 -18.91 -13.39 3.21
C GLU A 149 -17.59 -12.63 3.00
N GLY A 150 -17.57 -11.30 3.19
CA GLY A 150 -16.39 -10.47 3.06
C GLY A 150 -16.11 -9.97 1.64
N PHE A 151 -17.08 -9.97 0.73
CA PHE A 151 -16.99 -9.43 -0.62
C PHE A 151 -17.68 -8.08 -0.75
N ILE A 152 -17.15 -7.19 -1.60
CA ILE A 152 -17.83 -5.93 -1.94
C ILE A 152 -19.17 -6.26 -2.59
N ASP A 153 -20.26 -5.77 -1.99
CA ASP A 153 -21.60 -5.87 -2.53
C ASP A 153 -21.88 -4.66 -3.45
N TYR A 154 -21.62 -4.83 -4.73
CA TYR A 154 -21.76 -3.75 -5.72
C TYR A 154 -23.20 -3.26 -5.88
N ASP A 155 -24.19 -4.11 -5.67
CA ASP A 155 -25.60 -3.70 -5.74
C ASP A 155 -25.95 -2.81 -4.54
N LYS A 156 -25.41 -3.14 -3.36
CA LYS A 156 -25.56 -2.27 -2.19
C LYS A 156 -24.78 -0.96 -2.33
N VAL A 157 -23.59 -0.98 -2.95
CA VAL A 157 -22.86 0.24 -3.30
C VAL A 157 -23.69 1.13 -4.22
N GLU A 158 -24.36 0.55 -5.23
CA GLU A 158 -25.23 1.30 -6.14
C GLU A 158 -26.45 1.90 -5.42
N GLU A 159 -27.12 1.10 -4.58
CA GLU A 159 -28.25 1.58 -3.77
C GLU A 159 -27.86 2.80 -2.92
N ILE A 160 -26.74 2.71 -2.19
CA ILE A 160 -26.23 3.81 -1.36
C ILE A 160 -25.90 5.03 -2.22
N ALA A 161 -25.25 4.83 -3.37
CA ALA A 161 -24.89 5.92 -4.28
C ALA A 161 -26.11 6.66 -4.82
N LEU A 162 -27.17 5.93 -5.21
CA LEU A 162 -28.44 6.50 -5.69
C LEU A 162 -29.15 7.32 -4.60
N GLU A 163 -29.06 6.87 -3.35
CA GLU A 163 -29.66 7.56 -2.20
C GLU A 163 -28.90 8.83 -1.85
N CYS A 164 -27.58 8.75 -1.63
CA CYS A 164 -26.77 9.88 -1.13
C CYS A 164 -26.22 10.82 -2.20
N LYS A 165 -26.22 10.39 -3.48
CA LYS A 165 -25.72 11.14 -4.65
C LYS A 165 -24.38 11.82 -4.38
N PRO A 166 -23.33 11.03 -4.12
CA PRO A 166 -22.03 11.58 -3.77
C PRO A 166 -21.41 12.32 -4.95
N LYS A 167 -20.57 13.29 -4.67
CA LYS A 167 -19.74 13.94 -5.70
C LYS A 167 -18.53 13.12 -6.09
N MET A 168 -18.08 12.24 -5.19
CA MET A 168 -16.95 11.36 -5.42
C MET A 168 -17.21 9.99 -4.80
N ILE A 169 -16.92 8.95 -5.57
CA ILE A 169 -16.82 7.58 -5.08
C ILE A 169 -15.34 7.20 -5.07
N ILE A 170 -14.85 6.73 -3.92
CA ILE A 170 -13.46 6.29 -3.73
C ILE A 170 -13.46 4.76 -3.68
N ALA A 171 -12.88 4.13 -4.70
CA ALA A 171 -12.64 2.70 -4.73
C ALA A 171 -11.19 2.40 -4.36
N GLY A 172 -10.96 1.25 -3.72
CA GLY A 172 -9.64 0.85 -3.21
C GLY A 172 -9.69 0.53 -1.73
N ALA A 173 -8.75 -0.27 -1.27
CA ALA A 173 -8.74 -0.78 0.09
C ALA A 173 -7.32 -1.03 0.61
N SER A 174 -7.19 -0.99 1.94
CA SER A 174 -5.95 -1.35 2.66
C SER A 174 -5.96 -2.80 3.14
N ALA A 175 -7.15 -3.41 3.26
CA ALA A 175 -7.33 -4.75 3.84
C ALA A 175 -8.47 -5.52 3.15
N TYR A 176 -8.41 -5.59 1.83
CA TYR A 176 -9.37 -6.36 1.02
C TYR A 176 -8.60 -7.38 0.16
N ALA A 177 -8.92 -8.66 0.35
CA ALA A 177 -8.14 -9.76 -0.21
C ALA A 177 -8.59 -10.18 -1.63
N ARG A 178 -9.65 -9.59 -2.16
CA ARG A 178 -10.27 -10.01 -3.42
C ARG A 178 -10.07 -8.98 -4.53
N THR A 179 -10.30 -9.41 -5.75
CA THR A 179 -10.27 -8.54 -6.93
C THR A 179 -11.36 -7.48 -6.85
N ILE A 180 -11.01 -6.23 -7.19
CA ILE A 180 -11.95 -5.10 -7.25
C ILE A 180 -12.39 -4.89 -8.70
N ASP A 181 -13.71 -4.82 -8.92
CA ASP A 181 -14.30 -4.51 -10.22
C ASP A 181 -14.44 -2.99 -10.41
N PHE A 182 -13.41 -2.38 -11.00
CA PHE A 182 -13.40 -0.94 -11.28
C PHE A 182 -14.39 -0.54 -12.37
N LYS A 183 -14.74 -1.45 -13.28
CA LYS A 183 -15.76 -1.20 -14.29
C LYS A 183 -17.12 -1.01 -13.65
N ARG A 184 -17.48 -1.89 -12.70
CA ARG A 184 -18.74 -1.80 -11.97
C ARG A 184 -18.80 -0.51 -11.12
N PHE A 185 -17.70 -0.14 -10.47
CA PHE A 185 -17.63 1.16 -9.77
C PHE A 185 -17.82 2.35 -10.73
N ARG A 186 -17.28 2.29 -11.95
CA ARG A 186 -17.47 3.34 -12.96
C ARG A 186 -18.92 3.43 -13.39
N GLU A 187 -19.59 2.32 -13.66
CA GLU A 187 -21.01 2.27 -14.01
C GLU A 187 -21.89 2.88 -12.91
N ILE A 188 -21.57 2.62 -11.63
CA ILE A 188 -22.28 3.22 -10.49
C ILE A 188 -22.02 4.73 -10.44
N ALA A 189 -20.76 5.16 -10.57
CA ALA A 189 -20.39 6.58 -10.54
C ALA A 189 -21.10 7.38 -11.64
N ASP A 190 -21.17 6.83 -12.86
CA ASP A 190 -21.85 7.48 -13.99
C ASP A 190 -23.36 7.64 -13.75
N LYS A 191 -24.02 6.71 -13.06
CA LYS A 191 -25.46 6.80 -12.74
C LYS A 191 -25.81 7.97 -11.81
N VAL A 192 -24.86 8.46 -11.02
CA VAL A 192 -25.07 9.53 -10.03
C VAL A 192 -24.23 10.77 -10.32
N ASP A 193 -23.62 10.85 -11.50
CA ASP A 193 -22.73 11.95 -11.93
C ASP A 193 -21.57 12.22 -10.91
N ALA A 194 -21.02 11.16 -10.34
CA ALA A 194 -19.92 11.20 -9.39
C ALA A 194 -18.57 11.03 -10.09
N VAL A 195 -17.53 11.66 -9.54
CA VAL A 195 -16.15 11.35 -9.94
C VAL A 195 -15.74 10.03 -9.30
N LEU A 196 -15.28 9.07 -10.10
CA LEU A 196 -14.64 7.86 -9.60
C LEU A 196 -13.16 8.12 -9.38
N MET A 197 -12.74 8.15 -8.12
CA MET A 197 -11.34 8.11 -7.69
C MET A 197 -10.99 6.68 -7.31
N VAL A 198 -9.85 6.16 -7.81
CA VAL A 198 -9.34 4.86 -7.38
C VAL A 198 -8.00 5.04 -6.67
N ASP A 199 -7.91 4.56 -5.43
CA ASP A 199 -6.66 4.41 -4.71
C ASP A 199 -6.16 2.97 -4.85
N MET A 200 -5.19 2.76 -5.76
CA MET A 200 -4.61 1.42 -6.01
C MET A 200 -3.35 1.14 -5.19
N ALA A 201 -3.10 1.89 -4.13
CA ALA A 201 -1.83 1.84 -3.38
C ALA A 201 -1.39 0.42 -3.01
N HIS A 202 -2.28 -0.42 -2.49
CA HIS A 202 -1.96 -1.78 -2.10
C HIS A 202 -1.64 -2.71 -3.27
N ILE A 203 -2.34 -2.52 -4.39
CA ILE A 203 -2.28 -3.42 -5.54
C ILE A 203 -1.47 -2.86 -6.72
N ALA A 204 -0.83 -1.70 -6.58
CA ALA A 204 -0.16 -1.02 -7.69
C ALA A 204 0.88 -1.90 -8.42
N GLY A 205 1.64 -2.71 -7.69
CA GLY A 205 2.58 -3.66 -8.30
C GLY A 205 1.87 -4.75 -9.10
N LEU A 206 0.74 -5.27 -8.59
CA LEU A 206 -0.07 -6.28 -9.27
C LEU A 206 -0.72 -5.70 -10.54
N VAL A 207 -1.22 -4.45 -10.48
CA VAL A 207 -1.76 -3.72 -11.63
C VAL A 207 -0.67 -3.52 -12.69
N ALA A 208 0.51 -3.05 -12.30
CA ALA A 208 1.65 -2.86 -13.19
C ALA A 208 2.09 -4.16 -13.89
N ALA A 209 1.98 -5.29 -13.21
CA ALA A 209 2.29 -6.61 -13.75
C ALA A 209 1.15 -7.28 -14.53
N GLY A 210 -0.06 -6.67 -14.57
CA GLY A 210 -1.24 -7.23 -15.22
C GLY A 210 -1.85 -8.42 -14.47
N LEU A 211 -1.67 -8.50 -13.14
CA LEU A 211 -2.19 -9.56 -12.27
C LEU A 211 -3.43 -9.11 -11.46
N HIS A 212 -3.78 -7.86 -11.54
CA HIS A 212 -5.05 -7.29 -11.07
C HIS A 212 -5.57 -6.36 -12.17
N PRO A 213 -6.89 -6.26 -12.39
CA PRO A 213 -7.46 -5.31 -13.34
C PRO A 213 -6.95 -3.89 -13.11
N SER A 214 -6.60 -3.19 -14.19
CA SER A 214 -6.18 -1.80 -14.12
C SER A 214 -7.37 -0.86 -13.88
N PRO A 215 -7.28 0.09 -12.95
CA PRO A 215 -8.29 1.13 -12.80
C PRO A 215 -8.23 2.20 -13.89
N ILE A 216 -7.10 2.35 -14.58
CA ILE A 216 -6.85 3.48 -15.50
C ILE A 216 -7.93 3.65 -16.57
N PRO A 217 -8.46 2.57 -17.21
CA PRO A 217 -9.52 2.73 -18.21
C PRO A 217 -10.88 3.17 -17.64
N TYR A 218 -11.08 3.07 -16.34
CA TYR A 218 -12.38 3.27 -15.69
C TYR A 218 -12.40 4.48 -14.76
N ALA A 219 -11.33 4.71 -14.00
CA ALA A 219 -11.25 5.81 -13.06
C ALA A 219 -11.12 7.17 -13.75
N HIS A 220 -11.76 8.19 -13.20
CA HIS A 220 -11.50 9.56 -13.60
C HIS A 220 -10.10 10.02 -13.13
N VAL A 221 -9.70 9.57 -11.95
CA VAL A 221 -8.38 9.80 -11.38
C VAL A 221 -7.96 8.61 -10.53
N THR A 222 -6.70 8.23 -10.63
CA THR A 222 -6.10 7.16 -9.85
C THR A 222 -4.98 7.71 -9.00
N THR A 223 -4.93 7.32 -7.73
CA THR A 223 -3.82 7.60 -6.83
C THR A 223 -3.14 6.31 -6.42
N THR A 224 -1.89 6.41 -6.00
CA THR A 224 -1.15 5.27 -5.44
C THR A 224 -0.03 5.73 -4.53
N THR A 225 0.43 4.82 -3.68
CA THR A 225 1.76 4.87 -3.07
C THR A 225 2.77 4.17 -3.98
N THR A 226 4.06 4.39 -3.71
CA THR A 226 5.14 3.77 -4.50
C THR A 226 5.89 2.65 -3.76
N HIS A 227 5.62 2.44 -2.46
CA HIS A 227 6.44 1.64 -1.55
C HIS A 227 5.85 0.29 -1.10
N LYS A 228 4.66 -0.12 -1.59
CA LYS A 228 4.01 -1.39 -1.21
C LYS A 228 4.35 -2.49 -2.22
N THR A 229 3.37 -3.05 -2.90
CA THR A 229 3.61 -4.05 -3.96
C THR A 229 4.47 -3.52 -5.10
N LEU A 230 4.48 -2.21 -5.36
CA LEU A 230 5.31 -1.58 -6.39
C LEU A 230 6.81 -1.57 -6.03
N ARG A 231 7.17 -1.79 -4.76
CA ARG A 231 8.56 -1.95 -4.27
C ARG A 231 9.47 -0.75 -4.52
N GLY A 232 8.94 0.46 -4.41
CA GLY A 232 9.69 1.72 -4.57
C GLY A 232 9.92 2.46 -3.24
N PRO A 233 10.42 3.71 -3.33
CA PRO A 233 10.59 4.56 -2.16
C PRO A 233 9.23 4.95 -1.58
N ARG A 234 9.18 5.36 -0.31
CA ARG A 234 7.99 5.94 0.29
C ARG A 234 7.63 7.24 -0.43
N GLY A 235 6.42 7.29 -0.96
CA GLY A 235 5.91 8.41 -1.74
C GLY A 235 4.53 8.13 -2.30
N GLY A 236 3.96 9.10 -3.00
CA GLY A 236 2.68 9.01 -3.69
C GLY A 236 2.77 9.41 -5.16
N MET A 237 1.67 9.20 -5.90
CA MET A 237 1.55 9.52 -7.31
C MET A 237 0.08 9.70 -7.68
N ILE A 238 -0.19 10.58 -8.65
CA ILE A 238 -1.52 10.80 -9.24
C ILE A 238 -1.43 10.47 -10.73
N LEU A 239 -2.41 9.71 -11.24
CA LEU A 239 -2.52 9.31 -12.64
C LEU A 239 -3.92 9.63 -13.15
N CYS A 240 -4.03 10.17 -14.36
CA CYS A 240 -5.32 10.45 -14.99
C CYS A 240 -5.18 10.61 -16.51
N SER A 241 -6.30 10.91 -17.19
CA SER A 241 -6.26 11.39 -18.55
C SER A 241 -5.80 12.87 -18.62
N GLN A 242 -5.37 13.31 -19.80
CA GLN A 242 -5.04 14.73 -20.01
C GLN A 242 -6.28 15.61 -19.76
N GLU A 243 -7.46 15.16 -20.19
CA GLU A 243 -8.73 15.86 -19.96
C GLU A 243 -8.98 16.14 -18.47
N MET A 244 -8.79 15.14 -17.61
CA MET A 244 -8.98 15.29 -16.17
C MET A 244 -7.95 16.24 -15.55
N GLN A 245 -6.70 16.19 -16.02
CA GLN A 245 -5.69 17.15 -15.60
C GLN A 245 -6.05 18.58 -16.01
N ASP A 246 -6.52 18.78 -17.23
CA ASP A 246 -6.91 20.11 -17.72
C ASP A 246 -8.14 20.67 -16.97
N LYS A 247 -9.08 19.78 -16.63
CA LYS A 247 -10.32 20.13 -15.90
C LYS A 247 -10.06 20.51 -14.44
N TYR A 248 -9.24 19.71 -13.72
CA TYR A 248 -9.09 19.83 -12.26
C TYR A 248 -7.73 20.39 -11.82
N ASN A 249 -6.74 20.40 -12.70
CA ASN A 249 -5.39 20.88 -12.45
C ASN A 249 -4.75 20.32 -11.17
N PHE A 250 -4.58 18.99 -11.13
CA PHE A 250 -3.97 18.30 -10.00
C PHE A 250 -2.54 18.78 -9.69
N ASN A 251 -1.83 19.34 -10.68
CA ASN A 251 -0.55 20.00 -10.44
C ASN A 251 -0.69 21.18 -9.48
N LYS A 252 -1.66 22.04 -9.72
CA LYS A 252 -1.92 23.19 -8.84
C LYS A 252 -2.37 22.72 -7.45
N ALA A 253 -3.11 21.62 -7.37
CA ALA A 253 -3.54 21.06 -6.09
C ALA A 253 -2.36 20.53 -5.26
N ILE A 254 -1.33 19.97 -5.90
CA ILE A 254 -0.08 19.58 -5.25
C ILE A 254 0.75 20.82 -4.94
N PHE A 255 1.22 21.52 -5.95
CA PHE A 255 2.02 22.73 -5.78
C PHE A 255 1.37 23.93 -6.52
N PRO A 256 1.08 25.03 -5.82
CA PRO A 256 1.37 25.32 -4.41
C PRO A 256 0.23 24.95 -3.43
N GLY A 257 -0.71 24.09 -3.82
CA GLY A 257 -1.94 23.83 -3.07
C GLY A 257 -1.72 23.26 -1.68
N ILE A 258 -0.98 22.15 -1.57
CA ILE A 258 -0.75 21.44 -0.29
C ILE A 258 0.73 21.12 -0.02
N GLN A 259 1.62 21.29 -0.99
CA GLN A 259 3.05 21.07 -0.87
C GLN A 259 3.84 22.29 -1.34
N GLY A 260 5.11 22.41 -0.86
CA GLY A 260 6.13 23.30 -1.36
C GLY A 260 7.12 22.55 -2.27
N GLY A 261 8.42 22.63 -1.97
CA GLY A 261 9.46 21.98 -2.76
C GLY A 261 9.30 20.45 -2.85
N PRO A 262 9.40 19.88 -4.05
CA PRO A 262 9.35 18.44 -4.23
C PRO A 262 10.60 17.76 -3.66
N LEU A 263 10.48 16.50 -3.28
CA LEU A 263 11.58 15.69 -2.77
C LEU A 263 12.32 15.04 -3.95
N MET A 264 13.30 15.73 -4.54
CA MET A 264 13.94 15.30 -5.80
C MET A 264 14.68 13.97 -5.67
N HIS A 265 15.29 13.67 -4.52
CA HIS A 265 15.90 12.37 -4.22
C HIS A 265 14.85 11.24 -4.19
N VAL A 266 13.65 11.49 -3.67
CA VAL A 266 12.54 10.52 -3.70
C VAL A 266 12.03 10.34 -5.13
N ILE A 267 11.90 11.40 -5.92
CA ILE A 267 11.47 11.33 -7.32
C ILE A 267 12.50 10.53 -8.15
N ALA A 268 13.80 10.73 -7.92
CA ALA A 268 14.83 9.91 -8.54
C ALA A 268 14.68 8.42 -8.18
N ALA A 269 14.44 8.12 -6.92
CA ALA A 269 14.18 6.76 -6.46
C ALA A 269 12.90 6.16 -7.06
N LYS A 270 11.83 6.96 -7.25
CA LYS A 270 10.64 6.56 -8.02
C LYS A 270 11.00 6.22 -9.47
N ALA A 271 11.82 7.05 -10.12
CA ALA A 271 12.26 6.81 -11.49
C ALA A 271 13.04 5.49 -11.63
N VAL A 272 13.90 5.16 -10.65
CA VAL A 272 14.61 3.88 -10.58
C VAL A 272 13.62 2.72 -10.41
N CYS A 273 12.73 2.80 -9.42
CA CYS A 273 11.69 1.82 -9.17
C CYS A 273 10.84 1.53 -10.42
N PHE A 274 10.37 2.56 -11.12
CA PHE A 274 9.56 2.37 -12.32
C PHE A 274 10.37 1.74 -13.48
N LYS A 275 11.67 2.01 -13.56
CA LYS A 275 12.56 1.32 -14.51
C LYS A 275 12.66 -0.17 -14.20
N GLU A 276 12.78 -0.54 -12.93
CA GLU A 276 12.78 -1.94 -12.49
C GLU A 276 11.42 -2.60 -12.75
N ALA A 277 10.31 -1.89 -12.45
CA ALA A 277 8.95 -2.39 -12.65
C ALA A 277 8.59 -2.62 -14.13
N LEU A 278 9.28 -1.97 -15.06
CA LEU A 278 9.13 -2.19 -16.51
C LEU A 278 9.89 -3.43 -17.02
N GLN A 279 10.69 -4.11 -16.19
CA GLN A 279 11.43 -5.30 -16.60
C GLN A 279 10.58 -6.58 -16.44
N PRO A 280 10.83 -7.62 -17.25
CA PRO A 280 10.10 -8.89 -17.15
C PRO A 280 10.21 -9.55 -15.76
N GLU A 281 11.33 -9.40 -15.09
CA GLU A 281 11.61 -9.96 -13.75
C GLU A 281 10.65 -9.43 -12.70
N PHE A 282 10.18 -8.19 -12.85
CA PHE A 282 9.18 -7.62 -11.95
C PHE A 282 7.83 -8.34 -12.06
N LYS A 283 7.44 -8.74 -13.27
CA LYS A 283 6.22 -9.52 -13.47
C LYS A 283 6.32 -10.89 -12.81
N GLU A 284 7.46 -11.55 -12.92
CA GLU A 284 7.68 -12.84 -12.26
C GLU A 284 7.69 -12.70 -10.72
N TYR A 285 8.28 -11.63 -10.21
CA TYR A 285 8.22 -11.29 -8.79
C TYR A 285 6.77 -11.09 -8.30
N GLN A 286 5.96 -10.34 -9.04
CA GLN A 286 4.54 -10.13 -8.67
C GLN A 286 3.73 -11.43 -8.75
N LYS A 287 3.97 -12.31 -9.72
CA LYS A 287 3.38 -13.66 -9.76
C LYS A 287 3.74 -14.47 -8.52
N GLN A 288 5.00 -14.38 -8.10
CA GLN A 288 5.45 -15.07 -6.90
C GLN A 288 4.77 -14.55 -5.63
N ILE A 289 4.52 -13.24 -5.53
CA ILE A 289 3.75 -12.65 -4.41
C ILE A 289 2.37 -13.32 -4.29
N VAL A 290 1.64 -13.43 -5.41
CA VAL A 290 0.30 -14.03 -5.41
C VAL A 290 0.34 -15.51 -5.05
N LYS A 291 1.29 -16.28 -5.64
CA LYS A 291 1.48 -17.70 -5.30
C LYS A 291 1.79 -17.89 -3.82
N ASN A 292 2.67 -17.07 -3.28
CA ASN A 292 3.03 -17.10 -1.87
C ASN A 292 1.84 -16.75 -0.96
N ALA A 293 1.01 -15.79 -1.36
CA ALA A 293 -0.20 -15.44 -0.64
C ALA A 293 -1.20 -16.60 -0.62
N GLN A 294 -1.39 -17.27 -1.75
CA GLN A 294 -2.23 -18.47 -1.85
C GLN A 294 -1.67 -19.63 -1.01
N ALA A 295 -0.34 -19.85 -1.03
CA ALA A 295 0.29 -20.89 -0.22
C ALA A 295 0.12 -20.62 1.28
N LEU A 296 0.35 -19.38 1.74
CA LEU A 296 0.11 -19.00 3.13
C LEU A 296 -1.36 -19.18 3.52
N CYS A 297 -2.29 -18.72 2.67
CA CYS A 297 -3.72 -18.85 2.90
C CYS A 297 -4.14 -20.32 3.03
N ASN A 298 -3.79 -21.16 2.05
CA ASN A 298 -4.10 -22.59 2.05
C ASN A 298 -3.45 -23.30 3.25
N GLY A 299 -2.21 -22.94 3.59
CA GLY A 299 -1.50 -23.48 4.74
C GLY A 299 -2.19 -23.18 6.07
N LEU A 300 -2.74 -21.98 6.23
CA LEU A 300 -3.54 -21.59 7.41
C LEU A 300 -4.90 -22.32 7.43
N GLN A 301 -5.62 -22.34 6.29
CA GLN A 301 -6.93 -23.00 6.19
C GLN A 301 -6.83 -24.51 6.44
N SER A 302 -5.82 -25.20 5.89
CA SER A 302 -5.58 -26.63 6.13
C SER A 302 -5.33 -26.97 7.62
N ARG A 303 -4.87 -25.96 8.37
CA ARG A 303 -4.66 -26.05 9.82
C ARG A 303 -5.87 -25.54 10.63
N GLY A 304 -7.03 -25.30 9.97
CA GLY A 304 -8.28 -24.90 10.62
C GLY A 304 -8.36 -23.44 11.02
N ILE A 305 -7.53 -22.57 10.45
CA ILE A 305 -7.58 -21.14 10.66
C ILE A 305 -8.53 -20.51 9.62
N LYS A 306 -9.50 -19.74 10.07
CA LYS A 306 -10.47 -19.10 9.21
C LYS A 306 -9.89 -17.84 8.55
N ILE A 307 -10.06 -17.73 7.23
CA ILE A 307 -9.67 -16.57 6.41
C ILE A 307 -10.93 -15.83 5.97
N VAL A 308 -10.96 -14.52 6.14
CA VAL A 308 -12.05 -13.67 5.65
C VAL A 308 -12.16 -13.78 4.13
N SER A 309 -13.38 -13.83 3.62
CA SER A 309 -13.72 -14.10 2.22
C SER A 309 -13.25 -15.46 1.68
N ASP A 310 -12.88 -16.38 2.57
CA ASP A 310 -12.46 -17.75 2.26
C ASP A 310 -11.28 -17.82 1.26
N GLY A 311 -10.34 -16.87 1.35
CA GLY A 311 -9.15 -16.89 0.51
C GLY A 311 -8.58 -15.54 0.13
N THR A 312 -7.70 -15.53 -0.88
CA THR A 312 -7.10 -14.31 -1.44
C THR A 312 -6.86 -14.43 -2.94
N ASP A 313 -7.07 -13.32 -3.65
CA ASP A 313 -6.75 -13.15 -5.08
C ASP A 313 -5.50 -12.29 -5.28
N ASN A 314 -4.95 -11.70 -4.22
CA ASN A 314 -3.87 -10.72 -4.30
C ASN A 314 -2.71 -11.03 -3.33
N HIS A 315 -2.10 -10.03 -2.74
CA HIS A 315 -0.88 -10.12 -1.92
C HIS A 315 -1.14 -10.21 -0.42
N LEU A 316 -2.39 -10.12 0.03
CA LEU A 316 -2.75 -10.08 1.45
C LEU A 316 -3.94 -10.98 1.77
N MET A 317 -4.13 -11.28 3.04
CA MET A 317 -5.31 -11.93 3.60
C MET A 317 -5.62 -11.40 4.99
N LEU A 318 -6.86 -11.59 5.41
CA LEU A 318 -7.31 -11.33 6.78
C LEU A 318 -7.62 -12.65 7.49
N VAL A 319 -7.00 -12.87 8.64
CA VAL A 319 -7.27 -14.02 9.51
C VAL A 319 -8.34 -13.63 10.51
N ASP A 320 -9.38 -14.45 10.62
CA ASP A 320 -10.45 -14.33 11.61
C ASP A 320 -10.12 -15.18 12.84
N LEU A 321 -9.94 -14.53 14.00
CA LEU A 321 -9.58 -15.16 15.27
C LEU A 321 -10.78 -15.42 16.19
N THR A 322 -11.99 -15.07 15.78
CA THR A 322 -13.19 -15.14 16.62
C THR A 322 -13.51 -16.55 17.09
N SER A 323 -13.33 -17.56 16.23
CA SER A 323 -13.57 -18.97 16.57
C SER A 323 -12.62 -19.52 17.68
N PHE A 324 -11.51 -18.87 17.90
CA PHE A 324 -10.54 -19.21 18.96
C PHE A 324 -10.76 -18.37 20.22
N GLY A 325 -11.65 -17.38 20.21
CA GLY A 325 -11.84 -16.43 21.32
C GLY A 325 -10.63 -15.52 21.55
N LEU A 326 -9.79 -15.33 20.53
CA LEU A 326 -8.56 -14.54 20.58
C LEU A 326 -8.76 -13.16 19.98
N THR A 327 -7.85 -12.24 20.31
CA THR A 327 -7.85 -10.88 19.76
C THR A 327 -6.65 -10.65 18.85
N GLY A 328 -6.82 -9.76 17.88
CA GLY A 328 -5.70 -9.35 17.01
C GLY A 328 -4.53 -8.81 17.81
N LYS A 329 -4.80 -8.02 18.87
CA LYS A 329 -3.78 -7.45 19.75
C LYS A 329 -2.95 -8.52 20.48
N SER A 330 -3.58 -9.60 20.95
CA SER A 330 -2.86 -10.67 21.65
C SER A 330 -1.98 -11.46 20.69
N ILE A 331 -2.51 -11.80 19.51
CA ILE A 331 -1.77 -12.57 18.51
C ILE A 331 -0.65 -11.75 17.86
N GLU A 332 -0.88 -10.47 17.53
CA GLU A 332 0.16 -9.56 17.05
C GLU A 332 1.41 -9.58 17.97
N LYS A 333 1.19 -9.51 19.29
CA LYS A 333 2.27 -9.54 20.29
C LYS A 333 3.01 -10.88 20.33
N LEU A 334 2.29 -12.01 20.23
CA LEU A 334 2.91 -13.33 20.24
C LEU A 334 3.68 -13.62 18.96
N LEU A 335 3.16 -13.18 17.81
CA LEU A 335 3.84 -13.26 16.52
C LEU A 335 5.14 -12.47 16.53
N ASP A 336 5.12 -11.25 17.04
CA ASP A 336 6.32 -10.40 17.16
C ASP A 336 7.39 -11.08 18.03
N ALA A 337 7.02 -11.66 19.18
CA ALA A 337 7.92 -12.43 20.03
C ALA A 337 8.51 -13.67 19.32
N ALA A 338 7.80 -14.23 18.34
CA ALA A 338 8.25 -15.35 17.51
C ALA A 338 8.97 -14.88 16.22
N HIS A 339 9.32 -13.59 16.12
CA HIS A 339 9.97 -13.00 14.96
C HIS A 339 9.13 -13.02 13.67
N ILE A 340 7.82 -12.90 13.81
CA ILE A 340 6.86 -12.72 12.71
C ILE A 340 6.22 -11.34 12.88
N THR A 341 6.56 -10.41 12.00
CA THR A 341 6.01 -9.05 12.03
C THR A 341 4.70 -9.01 11.25
N ALA A 342 3.59 -8.75 11.93
CA ALA A 342 2.26 -8.62 11.36
C ALA A 342 1.49 -7.49 12.07
N ASN A 343 0.31 -7.12 11.58
CA ASN A 343 -0.52 -6.14 12.27
C ASN A 343 -1.91 -6.71 12.59
N LYS A 344 -2.41 -6.35 13.78
CA LYS A 344 -3.84 -6.53 14.08
C LYS A 344 -4.69 -5.73 13.09
N ASN A 345 -5.85 -6.27 12.76
CA ASN A 345 -6.78 -5.66 11.81
C ASN A 345 -8.21 -6.00 12.20
N THR A 346 -9.12 -5.06 12.01
CA THR A 346 -10.56 -5.34 12.09
C THR A 346 -10.97 -6.34 11.01
N ILE A 347 -11.95 -7.16 11.30
CA ILE A 347 -12.65 -8.01 10.34
C ILE A 347 -14.05 -7.47 10.11
N PRO A 348 -14.72 -7.81 8.99
CA PRO A 348 -16.11 -7.40 8.79
C PRO A 348 -16.99 -7.80 9.99
N ASN A 349 -17.83 -6.88 10.47
CA ASN A 349 -18.68 -7.06 11.65
C ASN A 349 -17.90 -7.40 12.95
N ASP A 350 -16.71 -6.85 13.09
CA ASP A 350 -15.83 -7.14 14.24
C ASP A 350 -16.50 -6.82 15.57
N PRO A 351 -16.60 -7.79 16.50
CA PRO A 351 -17.17 -7.56 17.82
C PRO A 351 -16.28 -6.75 18.75
N GLN A 352 -15.01 -6.54 18.39
CA GLN A 352 -14.02 -5.83 19.20
C GLN A 352 -13.83 -4.36 18.76
N LYS A 353 -13.30 -3.54 19.66
CA LYS A 353 -12.93 -2.15 19.33
C LYS A 353 -11.69 -2.11 18.40
N PRO A 354 -11.50 -1.04 17.60
CA PRO A 354 -10.39 -0.92 16.64
C PRO A 354 -8.98 -1.09 17.22
N PHE A 355 -8.76 -0.78 18.51
CA PHE A 355 -7.47 -0.97 19.18
C PHE A 355 -7.20 -2.40 19.68
N VAL A 356 -8.23 -3.27 19.65
CA VAL A 356 -8.16 -4.67 20.08
C VAL A 356 -8.24 -5.60 18.88
N THR A 357 -9.26 -5.46 18.06
CA THR A 357 -9.61 -6.22 16.85
C THR A 357 -9.79 -7.73 17.09
N SER A 358 -10.47 -8.39 16.16
CA SER A 358 -10.62 -9.85 16.16
C SER A 358 -9.85 -10.53 15.03
N GLY A 359 -9.00 -9.80 14.33
CA GLY A 359 -8.22 -10.32 13.22
C GLY A 359 -6.79 -9.81 13.17
N ILE A 360 -6.03 -10.43 12.29
CA ILE A 360 -4.70 -9.98 11.84
C ILE A 360 -4.68 -9.92 10.32
N ARG A 361 -3.91 -8.97 9.78
CA ARG A 361 -3.63 -8.88 8.34
C ARG A 361 -2.23 -9.42 8.07
N LEU A 362 -2.14 -10.28 7.07
CA LEU A 362 -0.89 -10.89 6.60
C LEU A 362 -0.70 -10.55 5.13
N GLY A 363 0.53 -10.25 4.73
CA GLY A 363 0.90 -9.98 3.34
C GLY A 363 2.24 -10.59 2.97
N THR A 364 2.47 -10.79 1.71
CA THR A 364 3.64 -11.55 1.22
C THR A 364 4.69 -10.76 0.44
N PRO A 365 4.54 -9.45 0.12
CA PRO A 365 5.49 -8.75 -0.73
C PRO A 365 6.92 -8.72 -0.20
N ALA A 366 7.13 -8.33 1.07
CA ALA A 366 8.45 -8.21 1.68
C ALA A 366 9.17 -9.57 1.77
N ALA A 367 8.50 -10.60 2.28
CA ALA A 367 9.07 -11.94 2.38
C ALA A 367 9.35 -12.56 0.98
N THR A 368 8.52 -12.24 -0.04
CA THR A 368 8.80 -12.63 -1.43
C THR A 368 10.03 -11.89 -1.98
N SER A 369 10.20 -10.60 -1.69
CA SER A 369 11.42 -9.84 -2.07
C SER A 369 12.67 -10.43 -1.42
N ARG A 370 12.54 -10.97 -0.21
CA ARG A 370 13.59 -11.67 0.52
C ARG A 370 13.97 -13.02 -0.12
N GLY A 371 13.06 -13.62 -0.90
CA GLY A 371 13.34 -14.85 -1.66
C GLY A 371 12.49 -16.06 -1.27
N LEU A 372 11.59 -15.94 -0.29
CA LEU A 372 10.70 -17.02 0.14
C LEU A 372 9.80 -17.49 -1.01
N LYS A 373 9.53 -18.81 -1.03
CA LYS A 373 8.67 -19.51 -1.99
C LYS A 373 7.52 -20.22 -1.26
N GLU A 374 6.65 -20.88 -2.01
CA GLU A 374 5.44 -21.52 -1.52
C GLU A 374 5.68 -22.46 -0.34
N ASP A 375 6.70 -23.34 -0.42
CA ASP A 375 7.05 -24.29 0.65
C ASP A 375 7.53 -23.58 1.93
N ASP A 376 8.20 -22.42 1.78
CA ASP A 376 8.63 -21.61 2.92
C ASP A 376 7.42 -20.95 3.58
N PHE A 377 6.43 -20.52 2.78
CA PHE A 377 5.18 -19.95 3.31
C PHE A 377 4.28 -20.99 4.00
N ASP A 378 4.35 -22.27 3.64
CA ASP A 378 3.68 -23.31 4.43
C ASP A 378 4.30 -23.46 5.83
N LYS A 379 5.64 -23.32 5.97
CA LYS A 379 6.30 -23.27 7.29
C LYS A 379 5.91 -22.02 8.08
N VAL A 380 5.76 -20.87 7.41
CA VAL A 380 5.25 -19.66 8.05
C VAL A 380 3.81 -19.88 8.54
N ALA A 381 2.97 -20.53 7.73
CA ALA A 381 1.60 -20.90 8.12
C ALA A 381 1.58 -21.86 9.34
N GLU A 382 2.50 -22.81 9.38
CA GLU A 382 2.68 -23.72 10.52
C GLU A 382 3.00 -22.92 11.80
N ALA A 383 4.00 -22.04 11.76
CA ALA A 383 4.41 -21.22 12.89
C ALA A 383 3.26 -20.34 13.41
N ILE A 384 2.52 -19.69 12.50
CA ILE A 384 1.36 -18.86 12.85
C ILE A 384 0.24 -19.70 13.47
N ALA A 385 -0.07 -20.87 12.88
CA ALA A 385 -1.12 -21.75 13.38
C ALA A 385 -0.81 -22.33 14.77
N MET A 386 0.46 -22.66 15.05
CA MET A 386 0.91 -23.06 16.40
C MET A 386 0.64 -21.94 17.41
N ILE A 387 1.02 -20.71 17.10
CA ILE A 387 0.80 -19.56 18.01
C ILE A 387 -0.70 -19.31 18.25
N ILE A 388 -1.54 -19.39 17.22
CA ILE A 388 -3.00 -19.21 17.36
C ILE A 388 -3.62 -20.31 18.24
N LYS A 389 -3.15 -21.57 18.15
CA LYS A 389 -3.72 -22.71 18.85
C LYS A 389 -3.18 -22.89 20.27
N GLU A 390 -1.90 -22.62 20.48
CA GLU A 390 -1.18 -22.99 21.70
C GLU A 390 -0.72 -21.78 22.52
N GLY A 391 -0.82 -20.57 21.93
CA GLY A 391 -0.46 -19.33 22.60
C GLY A 391 1.03 -19.20 22.92
N GLU A 392 1.34 -18.76 24.12
CA GLU A 392 2.70 -18.44 24.55
C GLU A 392 3.66 -19.63 24.51
N SER A 393 3.16 -20.87 24.75
CA SER A 393 3.97 -22.07 24.70
C SER A 393 4.54 -22.38 23.30
N ALA A 394 3.90 -21.88 22.24
CA ALA A 394 4.33 -22.06 20.86
C ALA A 394 5.36 -21.01 20.39
N VAL A 395 5.64 -19.95 21.17
CA VAL A 395 6.51 -18.84 20.73
C VAL A 395 7.92 -19.34 20.37
N GLU A 396 8.58 -20.07 21.27
CA GLU A 396 9.94 -20.57 21.00
C GLU A 396 10.00 -21.62 19.88
N PRO A 397 9.09 -22.62 19.79
CA PRO A 397 9.03 -23.51 18.64
C PRO A 397 8.79 -22.78 17.32
N ALA A 398 7.86 -21.83 17.27
CA ALA A 398 7.59 -21.02 16.08
C ALA A 398 8.81 -20.17 15.67
N LYS A 399 9.47 -19.54 16.65
CA LYS A 399 10.70 -18.76 16.43
C LYS A 399 11.83 -19.63 15.84
N ALA A 400 11.95 -20.88 16.26
CA ALA A 400 12.92 -21.81 15.69
C ALA A 400 12.64 -22.10 14.21
N ILE A 401 11.37 -22.25 13.81
CA ILE A 401 10.97 -22.37 12.39
C ILE A 401 11.38 -21.11 11.62
N ILE A 402 11.01 -19.93 12.14
CA ILE A 402 11.32 -18.65 11.48
C ILE A 402 12.82 -18.45 11.32
N LYS A 403 13.61 -18.81 12.34
CA LYS A 403 15.08 -18.75 12.26
C LYS A 403 15.64 -19.57 11.09
N THR A 404 15.10 -20.74 10.81
CA THR A 404 15.54 -21.52 9.64
C THR A 404 15.33 -20.80 8.32
N LEU A 405 14.25 -20.01 8.21
CA LEU A 405 13.93 -19.25 7.01
C LEU A 405 14.80 -18.00 6.90
N THR A 406 15.01 -17.27 8.00
CA THR A 406 15.86 -16.08 8.01
C THR A 406 17.33 -16.41 7.77
N ASP A 407 17.83 -17.52 8.28
CA ASP A 407 19.18 -18.03 8.00
C ASP A 407 19.35 -18.46 6.53
N LYS A 408 18.29 -19.03 5.92
CA LYS A 408 18.29 -19.43 4.49
C LYS A 408 18.29 -18.24 3.55
N TYR A 409 17.63 -17.16 3.94
CA TYR A 409 17.43 -15.95 3.13
C TYR A 409 17.90 -14.70 3.90
N PRO A 410 19.20 -14.50 4.15
CA PRO A 410 19.67 -13.30 4.81
C PRO A 410 19.41 -12.06 3.94
N LEU A 411 19.06 -10.94 4.57
CA LEU A 411 18.99 -9.67 3.87
C LEU A 411 20.40 -9.18 3.55
N ALA A 412 20.63 -8.79 2.31
CA ALA A 412 21.87 -8.15 1.87
C ALA A 412 21.59 -6.66 1.64
N PHE A 413 22.33 -5.79 2.33
CA PHE A 413 22.32 -4.35 2.13
C PHE A 413 23.71 -3.85 1.70
#